data_3ff33141e67ea6235b84c19227283af4
#
_entry.id   3ff33141e67ea6235b84c19227283af4
#
_cell.length_a   1.000
_cell.length_b   1.000
_cell.length_c   1.000
_cell.angle_alpha   90.00
_cell.angle_beta   90.00
_cell.angle_gamma   90.00
#
_symmetry.space_group_name_H-M   'P 1'
#
loop_
_entity.id
_entity.type
_entity.pdbx_description
1 polymer ?
#
loop_
_entity_poly.entity_id
_entity_poly.type
_entity_poly.pdbx_seq_one_letter_code
_entity_poly.pdbx_strand_id
1 'polypeptide(L)'
;MFHDVVAFVTSAPSGPAGSDRLIRWLSLQGLTILLWVVGALLATRFVQWMVGRITTKIDSKFTESDALVRSEAIKHRHSVAQVIAWVTIAIVYIIAGFSIVRELGVPITGFVAPATVLGAALGFGAQRIVQDLLSGFFIITEKQYGFGDVVSLAITGAAEPAEGTVEDVTLRITKLRSADGEMITIPNGQIVKAINLSKDWARSVVDIPLPIGADMARVNELIAQIGHQAFTDSRTRNLLLDEPTAMGVTDIEVDTMTVRIVARTLPGKQFEVSRDLRARIVRAFGRAGIALAPGTAIETDSVAPAAAEEGSR
;
A
#
# COMPACT_ATOMS: atom_id res chain seq x y z
N MET A 1 -26.36 -19.20 -43.13
CA MET A 1 -25.21 -19.54 -42.27
C MET A 1 -25.17 -21.02 -41.83
N PHE A 2 -26.29 -21.65 -41.42
CA PHE A 2 -26.36 -23.11 -41.15
C PHE A 2 -26.39 -23.95 -42.43
N HIS A 3 -26.86 -23.42 -43.56
CA HIS A 3 -26.93 -24.11 -44.86
C HIS A 3 -25.57 -24.37 -45.48
N ASP A 4 -24.59 -23.51 -45.29
CA ASP A 4 -23.27 -23.63 -45.88
C ASP A 4 -22.38 -24.66 -45.19
N VAL A 5 -22.57 -24.89 -43.89
CA VAL A 5 -21.85 -25.92 -43.13
C VAL A 5 -22.36 -27.30 -43.47
N VAL A 6 -23.66 -27.48 -43.70
CA VAL A 6 -24.26 -28.73 -44.10
C VAL A 6 -23.89 -29.10 -45.55
N ALA A 7 -23.81 -28.10 -46.45
CA ALA A 7 -23.36 -28.30 -47.82
C ALA A 7 -21.89 -28.75 -47.91
N PHE A 8 -21.03 -28.30 -47.01
CA PHE A 8 -19.62 -28.70 -46.94
C PHE A 8 -19.43 -30.17 -46.47
N VAL A 9 -20.29 -30.63 -45.56
CA VAL A 9 -20.23 -32.00 -45.00
C VAL A 9 -20.88 -32.99 -45.96
N THR A 10 -21.86 -32.58 -46.79
CA THR A 10 -22.59 -33.51 -47.73
C THR A 10 -21.97 -33.59 -49.11
N SER A 11 -21.03 -32.72 -49.50
CA SER A 11 -20.28 -32.84 -50.78
C SER A 11 -19.00 -33.66 -50.56
N ALA A 12 -19.12 -34.92 -50.14
CA ALA A 12 -18.01 -35.87 -50.18
C ALA A 12 -17.68 -36.19 -51.63
N PRO A 13 -16.51 -35.84 -52.15
CA PRO A 13 -16.15 -36.21 -53.52
C PRO A 13 -15.83 -37.69 -53.53
N SER A 14 -16.67 -38.48 -54.23
CA SER A 14 -16.49 -39.86 -54.47
C SER A 14 -15.45 -40.06 -55.59
N GLY A 15 -14.15 -40.06 -55.23
CA GLY A 15 -13.03 -40.32 -56.15
C GLY A 15 -11.70 -40.36 -55.38
N PRO A 16 -10.63 -40.97 -55.92
CA PRO A 16 -9.32 -41.11 -55.30
C PRO A 16 -8.70 -39.77 -54.86
N ALA A 17 -9.08 -38.65 -55.51
CA ALA A 17 -8.66 -37.27 -55.09
C ALA A 17 -9.31 -36.79 -53.84
N GLY A 18 -10.40 -37.41 -53.37
CA GLY A 18 -11.09 -37.03 -52.10
C GLY A 18 -10.42 -37.64 -50.86
N SER A 19 -9.95 -38.88 -51.01
CA SER A 19 -9.22 -39.56 -49.92
C SER A 19 -7.90 -38.87 -49.59
N ASP A 20 -7.18 -38.39 -50.61
CA ASP A 20 -5.91 -37.67 -50.41
C ASP A 20 -6.10 -36.26 -49.77
N ARG A 21 -7.23 -35.61 -50.00
CA ARG A 21 -7.58 -34.35 -49.34
C ARG A 21 -7.98 -34.56 -47.87
N LEU A 22 -8.76 -35.60 -47.62
CA LEU A 22 -9.15 -35.98 -46.25
C LEU A 22 -7.93 -36.42 -45.43
N ILE A 23 -7.04 -37.24 -46.04
CA ILE A 23 -5.82 -37.69 -45.37
C ILE A 23 -4.88 -36.50 -45.06
N ARG A 24 -4.70 -35.56 -45.99
CA ARG A 24 -3.91 -34.36 -45.79
C ARG A 24 -4.54 -33.41 -44.75
N TRP A 25 -5.87 -33.26 -44.76
CA TRP A 25 -6.59 -32.48 -43.77
C TRP A 25 -6.45 -33.13 -42.39
N LEU A 26 -6.67 -34.43 -42.26
CA LEU A 26 -6.51 -35.20 -41.03
C LEU A 26 -5.06 -35.20 -40.52
N SER A 27 -4.07 -35.26 -41.39
CA SER A 27 -2.66 -35.31 -41.00
C SER A 27 -2.11 -33.94 -40.53
N LEU A 28 -2.58 -32.83 -41.10
CA LEU A 28 -2.10 -31.50 -40.76
C LEU A 28 -2.98 -30.85 -39.69
N GLN A 29 -4.28 -30.71 -39.91
CA GLN A 29 -5.20 -30.05 -38.97
C GLN A 29 -5.54 -30.97 -37.79
N GLY A 30 -5.71 -32.25 -38.00
CA GLY A 30 -5.93 -33.23 -36.92
C GLY A 30 -4.73 -33.31 -35.98
N LEU A 31 -3.49 -33.25 -36.50
CA LEU A 31 -2.28 -33.21 -35.69
C LEU A 31 -2.22 -31.92 -34.84
N THR A 32 -2.55 -30.77 -35.43
CA THR A 32 -2.56 -29.50 -34.73
C THR A 32 -3.60 -29.47 -33.60
N ILE A 33 -4.82 -29.98 -33.86
CA ILE A 33 -5.87 -30.12 -32.84
C ILE A 33 -5.40 -31.07 -31.72
N LEU A 34 -4.80 -32.20 -32.05
CA LEU A 34 -4.26 -33.15 -31.09
C LEU A 34 -3.19 -32.47 -30.19
N LEU A 35 -2.28 -31.69 -30.82
CA LEU A 35 -1.25 -30.94 -30.08
C LEU A 35 -1.86 -29.94 -29.14
N TRP A 36 -2.92 -29.20 -29.51
CA TRP A 36 -3.63 -28.28 -28.62
C TRP A 36 -4.30 -29.00 -27.44
N VAL A 37 -4.96 -30.14 -27.68
CA VAL A 37 -5.58 -30.97 -26.66
C VAL A 37 -4.54 -31.53 -25.69
N VAL A 38 -3.47 -32.14 -26.21
CA VAL A 38 -2.38 -32.70 -25.39
C VAL A 38 -1.67 -31.58 -24.63
N GLY A 39 -1.41 -30.45 -25.30
CA GLY A 39 -0.82 -29.28 -24.66
C GLY A 39 -1.66 -28.71 -23.47
N ALA A 40 -2.98 -28.61 -23.68
CA ALA A 40 -3.89 -28.18 -22.63
C ALA A 40 -3.95 -29.17 -21.44
N LEU A 41 -3.96 -30.49 -21.73
CA LEU A 41 -3.91 -31.52 -20.69
C LEU A 41 -2.58 -31.50 -19.92
N LEU A 42 -1.45 -31.37 -20.62
CA LEU A 42 -0.13 -31.26 -20.00
C LEU A 42 -0.02 -29.98 -19.15
N ALA A 43 -0.49 -28.83 -19.66
CA ALA A 43 -0.52 -27.58 -18.94
C ALA A 43 -1.39 -27.69 -17.66
N THR A 44 -2.57 -28.32 -17.75
CA THR A 44 -3.44 -28.56 -16.60
C THR A 44 -2.75 -29.45 -15.56
N ARG A 45 -2.10 -30.54 -15.98
CA ARG A 45 -1.32 -31.42 -15.10
C ARG A 45 -0.15 -30.70 -14.46
N PHE A 46 0.55 -29.86 -15.21
CA PHE A 46 1.65 -29.05 -14.71
C PHE A 46 1.18 -28.04 -13.64
N VAL A 47 0.08 -27.32 -13.89
CA VAL A 47 -0.52 -26.40 -12.93
C VAL A 47 -0.91 -27.13 -11.64
N GLN A 48 -1.60 -28.25 -11.75
CA GLN A 48 -2.01 -29.06 -10.58
C GLN A 48 -0.80 -29.60 -9.82
N TRP A 49 0.23 -30.08 -10.51
CA TRP A 49 1.48 -30.53 -9.89
C TRP A 49 2.21 -29.40 -9.17
N MET A 50 2.29 -28.21 -9.80
CA MET A 50 2.94 -27.04 -9.24
C MET A 50 2.23 -26.59 -7.95
N VAL A 51 0.89 -26.49 -7.97
CA VAL A 51 0.10 -26.15 -6.78
C VAL A 51 0.29 -27.18 -5.69
N GLY A 52 0.24 -28.49 -5.99
CA GLY A 52 0.51 -29.55 -5.03
C GLY A 52 1.91 -29.44 -4.41
N ARG A 53 2.93 -29.13 -5.24
CA ARG A 53 4.32 -28.97 -4.74
C ARG A 53 4.53 -27.74 -3.88
N ILE A 54 3.83 -26.64 -4.17
CA ILE A 54 3.88 -25.41 -3.35
C ILE A 54 3.21 -25.68 -2.01
N THR A 55 2.04 -26.32 -2.01
CA THR A 55 1.29 -26.62 -0.77
C THR A 55 2.04 -27.60 0.12
N THR A 56 2.62 -28.66 -0.40
CA THR A 56 3.40 -29.63 0.39
C THR A 56 4.70 -29.05 0.99
N LYS A 57 5.37 -28.11 0.29
CA LYS A 57 6.55 -27.43 0.84
C LYS A 57 6.22 -26.45 1.97
N ILE A 58 5.00 -25.91 1.98
CA ILE A 58 4.53 -25.03 3.05
C ILE A 58 4.23 -25.86 4.30
N ASP A 59 3.61 -27.02 4.16
CA ASP A 59 3.27 -27.90 5.27
C ASP A 59 4.51 -28.49 5.97
N SER A 60 5.55 -28.87 5.22
CA SER A 60 6.76 -29.50 5.78
C SER A 60 7.65 -28.57 6.62
N LYS A 61 7.57 -27.26 6.47
CA LYS A 61 8.32 -26.27 7.26
C LYS A 61 7.71 -25.94 8.62
N PHE A 62 6.50 -26.45 8.92
CA PHE A 62 5.70 -26.02 10.06
C PHE A 62 5.30 -27.15 11.02
N THR A 63 6.01 -28.27 11.05
CA THR A 63 5.65 -29.45 11.84
C THR A 63 5.92 -29.33 13.35
N GLU A 64 6.50 -28.25 13.83
CA GLU A 64 6.77 -28.04 15.28
C GLU A 64 6.28 -26.67 15.76
N SER A 65 5.21 -26.65 16.46
CA SER A 65 4.63 -25.70 17.42
C SER A 65 3.26 -25.08 17.07
N ASP A 66 2.35 -25.21 18.03
CA ASP A 66 1.07 -24.50 18.21
C ASP A 66 -0.08 -24.78 17.23
N ALA A 67 -0.77 -25.90 17.46
CA ALA A 67 -1.78 -26.47 16.55
C ALA A 67 -3.15 -25.73 16.47
N LEU A 68 -3.52 -24.85 17.41
CA LEU A 68 -4.90 -24.34 17.50
C LEU A 68 -5.14 -22.99 16.77
N VAL A 69 -4.17 -22.10 16.73
CA VAL A 69 -4.33 -20.77 16.07
C VAL A 69 -3.96 -20.80 14.58
N ARG A 70 -3.23 -21.83 14.13
CA ARG A 70 -2.72 -21.98 12.75
C ARG A 70 -3.68 -22.57 11.73
N SER A 71 -4.78 -23.19 12.18
CA SER A 71 -5.75 -23.85 11.28
C SER A 71 -6.38 -22.89 10.26
N GLU A 72 -6.61 -21.64 10.59
CA GLU A 72 -7.28 -20.69 9.69
C GLU A 72 -6.34 -20.12 8.62
N ALA A 73 -5.11 -19.75 8.98
CA ALA A 73 -4.15 -19.17 8.02
C ALA A 73 -3.73 -20.19 6.94
N ILE A 74 -3.65 -21.48 7.29
CA ILE A 74 -3.30 -22.56 6.34
C ILE A 74 -4.47 -22.81 5.39
N LYS A 75 -5.71 -22.85 5.88
CA LYS A 75 -6.91 -23.00 5.04
C LYS A 75 -7.04 -21.87 4.01
N HIS A 76 -6.79 -20.63 4.41
CA HIS A 76 -6.82 -19.48 3.49
C HIS A 76 -5.79 -19.58 2.36
N ARG A 77 -4.57 -20.03 2.64
CA ARG A 77 -3.51 -20.18 1.62
C ARG A 77 -3.84 -21.28 0.61
N HIS A 78 -4.39 -22.40 1.07
CA HIS A 78 -4.87 -23.48 0.19
C HIS A 78 -5.98 -23.00 -0.74
N SER A 79 -6.98 -22.27 -0.21
CA SER A 79 -8.09 -21.72 -0.99
C SER A 79 -7.61 -20.74 -2.06
N VAL A 80 -6.67 -19.84 -1.74
CA VAL A 80 -6.12 -18.88 -2.70
C VAL A 80 -5.34 -19.59 -3.82
N ALA A 81 -4.48 -20.57 -3.47
CA ALA A 81 -3.72 -21.33 -4.45
C ALA A 81 -4.65 -22.12 -5.39
N GLN A 82 -5.74 -22.67 -4.86
CA GLN A 82 -6.75 -23.39 -5.62
C GLN A 82 -7.52 -22.48 -6.59
N VAL A 83 -7.92 -21.28 -6.16
CA VAL A 83 -8.58 -20.28 -7.01
C VAL A 83 -7.67 -19.87 -8.16
N ILE A 84 -6.39 -19.58 -7.90
CA ILE A 84 -5.41 -19.24 -8.93
C ILE A 84 -5.27 -20.39 -9.93
N ALA A 85 -5.21 -21.64 -9.46
CA ALA A 85 -5.15 -22.81 -10.33
C ALA A 85 -6.38 -22.90 -11.24
N TRP A 86 -7.58 -22.75 -10.70
CA TRP A 86 -8.83 -22.79 -11.47
C TRP A 86 -8.87 -21.71 -12.55
N VAL A 87 -8.49 -20.47 -12.22
CA VAL A 87 -8.43 -19.36 -13.17
C VAL A 87 -7.41 -19.64 -14.28
N THR A 88 -6.21 -20.12 -13.91
CA THR A 88 -5.17 -20.46 -14.88
C THR A 88 -5.62 -21.59 -15.82
N ILE A 89 -6.24 -22.64 -15.27
CA ILE A 89 -6.78 -23.75 -16.06
C ILE A 89 -7.88 -23.26 -17.00
N ALA A 90 -8.79 -22.40 -16.53
CA ALA A 90 -9.84 -21.82 -17.37
C ALA A 90 -9.25 -21.04 -18.55
N ILE A 91 -8.21 -20.22 -18.32
CA ILE A 91 -7.52 -19.48 -19.39
C ILE A 91 -6.89 -20.44 -20.40
N VAL A 92 -6.22 -21.51 -19.95
CA VAL A 92 -5.62 -22.54 -20.83
C VAL A 92 -6.68 -23.17 -21.72
N TYR A 93 -7.83 -23.57 -21.15
CA TYR A 93 -8.91 -24.14 -21.93
C TYR A 93 -9.58 -23.16 -22.89
N ILE A 94 -9.71 -21.90 -22.53
CA ILE A 94 -10.23 -20.85 -23.43
C ILE A 94 -9.29 -20.70 -24.63
N ILE A 95 -7.97 -20.59 -24.40
CA ILE A 95 -6.98 -20.45 -25.48
C ILE A 95 -6.98 -21.68 -26.37
N ALA A 96 -6.96 -22.90 -25.81
CA ALA A 96 -6.99 -24.12 -26.55
C ALA A 96 -8.30 -24.26 -27.35
N GLY A 97 -9.44 -23.92 -26.75
CA GLY A 97 -10.75 -23.97 -27.42
C GLY A 97 -10.81 -23.03 -28.62
N PHE A 98 -10.39 -21.77 -28.47
CA PHE A 98 -10.32 -20.83 -29.59
C PHE A 98 -9.37 -21.31 -30.71
N SER A 99 -8.22 -21.89 -30.34
CA SER A 99 -7.26 -22.42 -31.31
C SER A 99 -7.84 -23.61 -32.09
N ILE A 100 -8.54 -24.50 -31.41
CA ILE A 100 -9.21 -25.64 -32.04
C ILE A 100 -10.33 -25.18 -32.99
N VAL A 101 -11.16 -24.22 -32.54
CA VAL A 101 -12.25 -23.67 -33.37
C VAL A 101 -11.69 -23.02 -34.64
N ARG A 102 -10.56 -22.34 -34.56
CA ARG A 102 -9.85 -21.74 -35.68
C ARG A 102 -9.36 -22.81 -36.67
N GLU A 103 -8.78 -23.91 -36.18
CA GLU A 103 -8.30 -25.01 -37.02
C GLU A 103 -9.46 -25.74 -37.77
N LEU A 104 -10.64 -25.73 -37.17
CA LEU A 104 -11.86 -26.26 -37.80
C LEU A 104 -12.42 -25.35 -38.93
N GLY A 105 -11.73 -24.22 -39.20
CA GLY A 105 -12.14 -23.26 -40.24
C GLY A 105 -13.29 -22.35 -39.86
N VAL A 106 -13.70 -22.33 -38.60
CA VAL A 106 -14.75 -21.42 -38.13
C VAL A 106 -14.17 -20.01 -37.99
N PRO A 107 -14.75 -18.97 -38.61
CA PRO A 107 -14.25 -17.61 -38.51
C PRO A 107 -14.41 -17.10 -37.07
N ILE A 108 -13.28 -16.90 -36.38
CA ILE A 108 -13.27 -16.41 -34.99
C ILE A 108 -13.58 -14.90 -34.85
N THR A 109 -13.67 -14.18 -35.98
CA THR A 109 -13.95 -12.75 -36.05
C THR A 109 -15.24 -12.38 -35.33
N GLY A 110 -16.26 -13.23 -35.37
CA GLY A 110 -17.52 -13.02 -34.65
C GLY A 110 -17.40 -13.05 -33.12
N PHE A 111 -16.35 -13.69 -32.60
CA PHE A 111 -16.10 -13.76 -31.15
C PHE A 111 -15.23 -12.59 -30.61
N VAL A 112 -14.55 -11.84 -31.50
CA VAL A 112 -13.63 -10.77 -31.11
C VAL A 112 -14.37 -9.66 -30.35
N ALA A 113 -15.50 -9.20 -30.86
CA ALA A 113 -16.26 -8.11 -30.23
C ALA A 113 -16.79 -8.52 -28.83
N PRO A 114 -17.49 -9.64 -28.64
CA PRO A 114 -17.90 -10.09 -27.31
C PRO A 114 -16.71 -10.33 -26.37
N ALA A 115 -15.61 -10.93 -26.83
CA ALA A 115 -14.42 -11.15 -26.02
C ALA A 115 -13.78 -9.84 -25.57
N THR A 116 -13.74 -8.83 -26.44
CA THR A 116 -13.23 -7.49 -26.10
C THR A 116 -14.08 -6.84 -25.01
N VAL A 117 -15.41 -6.90 -25.11
CA VAL A 117 -16.33 -6.35 -24.09
C VAL A 117 -16.13 -7.07 -22.74
N LEU A 118 -16.07 -8.39 -22.75
CA LEU A 118 -15.80 -9.18 -21.54
C LEU A 118 -14.42 -8.87 -20.95
N GLY A 119 -13.39 -8.75 -21.79
CA GLY A 119 -12.04 -8.38 -21.36
C GLY A 119 -12.00 -6.99 -20.71
N ALA A 120 -12.68 -6.01 -21.33
CA ALA A 120 -12.80 -4.67 -20.77
C ALA A 120 -13.54 -4.69 -19.43
N ALA A 121 -14.65 -5.40 -19.32
CA ALA A 121 -15.42 -5.52 -18.08
C ALA A 121 -14.58 -6.15 -16.94
N LEU A 122 -13.83 -7.22 -17.23
CA LEU A 122 -12.91 -7.84 -16.29
C LEU A 122 -11.76 -6.91 -15.91
N GLY A 123 -11.20 -6.16 -16.89
CA GLY A 123 -10.14 -5.18 -16.66
C GLY A 123 -10.59 -4.06 -15.72
N PHE A 124 -11.75 -3.46 -15.96
CA PHE A 124 -12.33 -2.45 -15.05
C PHE A 124 -12.64 -3.03 -13.67
N GLY A 125 -13.14 -4.27 -13.60
CA GLY A 125 -13.38 -4.96 -12.34
C GLY A 125 -12.10 -5.21 -11.52
N ALA A 126 -10.97 -5.48 -12.19
CA ALA A 126 -9.69 -5.75 -11.56
C ALA A 126 -8.81 -4.49 -11.35
N GLN A 127 -9.18 -3.34 -11.89
CA GLN A 127 -8.38 -2.11 -11.92
C GLN A 127 -7.84 -1.71 -10.55
N ARG A 128 -8.67 -1.75 -9.51
CA ARG A 128 -8.27 -1.40 -8.14
C ARG A 128 -7.20 -2.34 -7.59
N ILE A 129 -7.30 -3.64 -7.89
CA ILE A 129 -6.32 -4.62 -7.42
C ILE A 129 -4.96 -4.36 -8.07
N VAL A 130 -4.94 -4.07 -9.38
CA VAL A 130 -3.71 -3.73 -10.11
C VAL A 130 -3.10 -2.44 -9.56
N GLN A 131 -3.92 -1.43 -9.29
CA GLN A 131 -3.48 -0.18 -8.69
C GLN A 131 -2.86 -0.40 -7.31
N ASP A 132 -3.51 -1.18 -6.43
CA ASP A 132 -2.97 -1.52 -5.11
C ASP A 132 -1.61 -2.19 -5.19
N LEU A 133 -1.46 -3.19 -6.09
CA LEU A 133 -0.23 -3.95 -6.26
C LEU A 133 0.93 -3.09 -6.79
N LEU A 134 0.65 -2.23 -7.78
CA LEU A 134 1.65 -1.33 -8.35
C LEU A 134 2.09 -0.27 -7.33
N SER A 135 1.13 0.34 -6.62
CA SER A 135 1.45 1.31 -5.55
C SER A 135 2.28 0.66 -4.45
N GLY A 136 1.90 -0.51 -3.97
CA GLY A 136 2.67 -1.23 -2.95
C GLY A 136 4.06 -1.65 -3.42
N PHE A 137 4.21 -2.03 -4.68
CA PHE A 137 5.51 -2.31 -5.29
C PHE A 137 6.43 -1.08 -5.23
N PHE A 138 5.94 0.10 -5.61
CA PHE A 138 6.73 1.34 -5.55
C PHE A 138 7.00 1.79 -4.12
N ILE A 139 6.04 1.69 -3.20
CA ILE A 139 6.26 2.00 -1.77
C ILE A 139 7.44 1.20 -1.22
N ILE A 140 7.48 -0.11 -1.50
CA ILE A 140 8.52 -1.01 -0.99
C ILE A 140 9.87 -0.78 -1.69
N THR A 141 9.88 -0.67 -3.03
CA THR A 141 11.12 -0.54 -3.80
C THR A 141 11.80 0.80 -3.62
N GLU A 142 11.03 1.89 -3.51
CA GLU A 142 11.53 3.24 -3.25
C GLU A 142 11.78 3.50 -1.77
N LYS A 143 11.40 2.56 -0.89
CA LYS A 143 11.53 2.72 0.57
C LYS A 143 10.90 4.02 1.06
N GLN A 144 9.68 4.32 0.60
CA GLN A 144 8.99 5.54 1.01
C GLN A 144 8.76 5.53 2.52
N TYR A 145 8.32 4.39 3.06
CA TYR A 145 8.23 4.08 4.49
C TYR A 145 8.30 2.56 4.71
N GLY A 146 8.55 2.15 5.94
CA GLY A 146 8.68 0.75 6.33
C GLY A 146 8.19 0.47 7.74
N PHE A 147 8.36 -0.78 8.19
CA PHE A 147 8.00 -1.21 9.54
C PHE A 147 8.63 -0.32 10.61
N GLY A 148 7.80 0.17 11.54
CA GLY A 148 8.23 1.03 12.64
C GLY A 148 8.26 2.52 12.35
N ASP A 149 8.13 2.94 11.06
CA ASP A 149 8.04 4.35 10.72
C ASP A 149 6.71 4.95 11.20
N VAL A 150 6.75 6.19 11.67
CA VAL A 150 5.56 6.99 11.93
C VAL A 150 5.22 7.75 10.65
N VAL A 151 3.99 7.57 10.16
CA VAL A 151 3.56 8.17 8.89
C VAL A 151 2.20 8.83 9.02
N SER A 152 1.96 9.82 8.14
CA SER A 152 0.65 10.40 7.88
C SER A 152 0.31 10.17 6.42
N LEU A 153 -0.75 9.40 6.14
CA LEU A 153 -1.16 8.95 4.82
C LEU A 153 -2.49 9.58 4.43
N ALA A 154 -2.50 10.43 3.40
CA ALA A 154 -3.74 10.94 2.83
C ALA A 154 -4.36 9.87 1.93
N ILE A 155 -5.65 9.58 2.16
CA ILE A 155 -6.41 8.51 1.50
C ILE A 155 -7.48 9.14 0.63
N THR A 156 -7.67 8.59 -0.57
CA THR A 156 -8.73 9.03 -1.48
C THR A 156 -10.10 8.92 -0.81
N GLY A 157 -10.83 10.04 -0.72
CA GLY A 157 -12.19 10.10 -0.16
C GLY A 157 -12.26 10.19 1.37
N ALA A 158 -11.14 10.23 2.09
CA ALA A 158 -11.11 10.53 3.51
C ALA A 158 -10.84 12.04 3.72
N ALA A 159 -11.54 12.65 4.67
CA ALA A 159 -11.36 14.06 5.02
C ALA A 159 -10.03 14.29 5.77
N GLU A 160 -9.64 13.32 6.61
CA GLU A 160 -8.43 13.38 7.41
C GLU A 160 -7.43 12.30 7.00
N PRO A 161 -6.12 12.59 7.06
CA PRO A 161 -5.10 11.59 6.83
C PRO A 161 -5.09 10.53 7.94
N ALA A 162 -4.76 9.29 7.59
CA ALA A 162 -4.51 8.25 8.58
C ALA A 162 -3.09 8.41 9.15
N GLU A 163 -2.99 8.57 10.47
CA GLU A 163 -1.72 8.72 11.15
C GLU A 163 -1.44 7.54 12.08
N GLY A 164 -0.17 7.13 12.12
CA GLY A 164 0.23 6.03 13.00
C GLY A 164 1.59 5.45 12.68
N THR A 165 1.95 4.44 13.47
CA THR A 165 3.15 3.65 13.26
C THR A 165 2.87 2.51 12.29
N VAL A 166 3.71 2.35 11.28
CA VAL A 166 3.61 1.27 10.30
C VAL A 166 3.92 -0.07 10.97
N GLU A 167 2.94 -0.97 10.99
CA GLU A 167 3.11 -2.35 11.48
C GLU A 167 3.40 -3.36 10.38
N ASP A 168 2.86 -3.13 9.19
CA ASP A 168 3.04 -4.05 8.07
C ASP A 168 2.84 -3.32 6.74
N VAL A 169 3.68 -3.64 5.76
CA VAL A 169 3.54 -3.16 4.38
C VAL A 169 3.62 -4.36 3.46
N THR A 170 2.52 -4.64 2.80
CA THR A 170 2.46 -5.66 1.76
C THR A 170 2.32 -5.01 0.38
N LEU A 171 2.33 -5.80 -0.69
CA LEU A 171 2.07 -5.27 -2.03
C LEU A 171 0.67 -4.65 -2.17
N ARG A 172 -0.32 -5.09 -1.39
CA ARG A 172 -1.70 -4.64 -1.54
C ARG A 172 -2.14 -3.63 -0.48
N ILE A 173 -1.68 -3.79 0.75
CA ILE A 173 -2.14 -3.00 1.90
C ILE A 173 -0.97 -2.54 2.76
N THR A 174 -1.16 -1.39 3.39
CA THR A 174 -0.37 -0.88 4.50
C THR A 174 -1.22 -0.93 5.77
N LYS A 175 -0.63 -1.38 6.89
CA LYS A 175 -1.27 -1.40 8.21
C LYS A 175 -0.57 -0.40 9.12
N LEU A 176 -1.36 0.47 9.74
CA LEU A 176 -0.91 1.46 10.71
C LEU A 176 -1.54 1.17 12.07
N ARG A 177 -0.79 1.43 13.13
CA ARG A 177 -1.34 1.53 14.49
C ARG A 177 -1.41 2.98 14.89
N SER A 178 -2.62 3.46 15.19
CA SER A 178 -2.86 4.82 15.66
C SER A 178 -2.29 5.02 17.08
N ALA A 179 -2.23 6.28 17.52
CA ALA A 179 -1.85 6.63 18.91
C ALA A 179 -2.81 6.02 19.93
N ASP A 180 -4.08 5.82 19.57
CA ASP A 180 -5.12 5.22 20.40
C ASP A 180 -5.11 3.68 20.38
N GLY A 181 -4.17 3.09 19.64
CA GLY A 181 -3.99 1.64 19.55
C GLY A 181 -4.84 0.97 18.47
N GLU A 182 -5.57 1.71 17.66
CA GLU A 182 -6.40 1.17 16.59
C GLU A 182 -5.54 0.68 15.42
N MET A 183 -5.99 -0.41 14.77
CA MET A 183 -5.36 -0.93 13.57
C MET A 183 -6.05 -0.40 12.32
N ILE A 184 -5.39 0.47 11.59
CA ILE A 184 -5.89 1.05 10.35
C ILE A 184 -5.30 0.26 9.18
N THR A 185 -6.15 -0.32 8.33
CA THR A 185 -5.72 -1.05 7.13
C THR A 185 -6.11 -0.27 5.88
N ILE A 186 -5.11 0.10 5.08
CA ILE A 186 -5.26 0.98 3.92
C ILE A 186 -4.83 0.23 2.66
N PRO A 187 -5.69 0.11 1.62
CA PRO A 187 -5.26 -0.34 0.30
C PRO A 187 -4.25 0.63 -0.30
N ASN A 188 -3.11 0.13 -0.78
CA ASN A 188 -2.01 0.98 -1.23
C ASN A 188 -2.38 1.91 -2.39
N GLY A 189 -3.27 1.46 -3.28
CA GLY A 189 -3.76 2.26 -4.40
C GLY A 189 -4.67 3.44 -4.01
N GLN A 190 -5.08 3.53 -2.75
CA GLN A 190 -5.86 4.65 -2.22
C GLN A 190 -4.97 5.72 -1.56
N ILE A 191 -3.68 5.47 -1.39
CA ILE A 191 -2.73 6.42 -0.80
C ILE A 191 -2.35 7.44 -1.88
N VAL A 192 -2.71 8.71 -1.65
CA VAL A 192 -2.45 9.83 -2.59
C VAL A 192 -1.18 10.58 -2.21
N LYS A 193 -0.91 10.69 -0.90
CA LYS A 193 0.24 11.37 -0.34
C LYS A 193 0.72 10.62 0.89
N ALA A 194 2.01 10.37 0.98
CA ALA A 194 2.67 9.81 2.15
C ALA A 194 3.64 10.83 2.74
N ILE A 195 3.49 11.11 4.03
CA ILE A 195 4.43 11.91 4.82
C ILE A 195 5.07 10.95 5.82
N ASN A 196 6.39 10.76 5.74
CA ASN A 196 7.14 10.00 6.72
C ASN A 196 7.68 10.98 7.79
N LEU A 197 7.18 10.83 9.02
CA LEU A 197 7.51 11.69 10.15
C LEU A 197 8.75 11.23 10.94
N SER A 198 9.34 10.10 10.56
CA SER A 198 10.42 9.45 11.33
C SER A 198 11.58 8.94 10.46
N LYS A 199 11.60 9.22 9.16
CA LYS A 199 12.66 8.74 8.26
C LYS A 199 13.98 9.45 8.57
N ASP A 200 15.03 8.66 8.82
CA ASP A 200 16.40 9.06 9.13
C ASP A 200 16.52 9.83 10.47
N TRP A 201 15.78 10.86 10.69
CA TRP A 201 15.65 11.62 11.92
C TRP A 201 14.26 12.29 12.01
N ALA A 202 13.82 12.57 13.20
CA ALA A 202 12.56 13.27 13.44
C ALA A 202 12.83 14.63 14.06
N ARG A 203 11.95 15.59 13.77
CA ARG A 203 12.02 16.92 14.38
C ARG A 203 11.03 17.01 15.55
N SER A 204 11.54 17.30 16.74
CA SER A 204 10.74 17.79 17.86
C SER A 204 10.51 19.27 17.66
N VAL A 205 9.26 19.71 17.67
CA VAL A 205 8.86 21.11 17.58
C VAL A 205 8.03 21.44 18.82
N VAL A 206 8.37 22.54 19.48
CA VAL A 206 7.62 23.05 20.62
C VAL A 206 7.38 24.54 20.42
N ASP A 207 6.12 24.90 20.25
CA ASP A 207 5.68 26.28 20.14
C ASP A 207 5.27 26.81 21.51
N ILE A 208 5.76 28.01 21.83
CA ILE A 208 5.58 28.65 23.12
C ILE A 208 4.86 29.98 22.88
N PRO A 209 3.58 30.09 23.25
CA PRO A 209 2.85 31.34 23.14
C PRO A 209 3.25 32.28 24.30
N LEU A 210 3.70 33.46 23.93
CA LEU A 210 4.16 34.51 24.86
C LEU A 210 3.38 35.82 24.62
N PRO A 211 3.17 36.66 25.63
CA PRO A 211 2.64 37.99 25.40
C PRO A 211 3.64 38.85 24.62
N ILE A 212 3.17 39.74 23.75
CA ILE A 212 4.00 40.64 22.91
C ILE A 212 5.03 41.45 23.71
N GLY A 213 4.74 41.79 24.96
CA GLY A 213 5.63 42.53 25.84
C GLY A 213 6.73 41.68 26.52
N ALA A 214 6.85 40.39 26.21
CA ALA A 214 7.87 39.53 26.83
C ALA A 214 9.30 39.95 26.43
N ASP A 215 10.22 39.94 27.39
CA ASP A 215 11.65 40.19 27.11
C ASP A 215 12.26 39.02 26.36
N MET A 216 12.41 39.18 25.02
CA MET A 216 12.93 38.18 24.15
C MET A 216 14.40 37.81 24.42
N ALA A 217 15.21 38.74 24.99
CA ALA A 217 16.58 38.41 25.35
C ALA A 217 16.60 37.39 26.48
N ARG A 218 15.76 37.64 27.51
CA ARG A 218 15.60 36.75 28.64
C ARG A 218 14.98 35.39 28.23
N VAL A 219 13.99 35.40 27.35
CA VAL A 219 13.36 34.18 26.81
C VAL A 219 14.39 33.32 26.08
N ASN A 220 15.18 33.90 25.19
CA ASN A 220 16.22 33.16 24.42
C ASN A 220 17.30 32.57 25.34
N GLU A 221 17.72 33.31 26.36
CA GLU A 221 18.67 32.81 27.37
C GLU A 221 18.13 31.61 28.13
N LEU A 222 16.86 31.66 28.58
CA LEU A 222 16.22 30.53 29.24
C LEU A 222 16.04 29.31 28.29
N ILE A 223 15.67 29.53 27.06
CA ILE A 223 15.55 28.44 26.06
C ILE A 223 16.91 27.79 25.85
N ALA A 224 17.98 28.54 25.70
CA ALA A 224 19.34 28.01 25.59
C ALA A 224 19.73 27.17 26.81
N GLN A 225 19.44 27.64 28.00
CA GLN A 225 19.69 26.89 29.24
C GLN A 225 18.86 25.60 29.32
N ILE A 226 17.59 25.61 28.88
CA ILE A 226 16.72 24.44 28.84
C ILE A 226 17.25 23.44 27.80
N GLY A 227 17.65 23.92 26.63
CA GLY A 227 18.24 23.08 25.56
C GLY A 227 19.49 22.36 26.05
N HIS A 228 20.41 23.09 26.66
CA HIS A 228 21.63 22.53 27.23
C HIS A 228 21.36 21.52 28.36
N GLN A 229 20.42 21.82 29.26
CA GLN A 229 19.99 20.87 30.30
C GLN A 229 19.40 19.59 29.69
N ALA A 230 18.52 19.70 28.66
CA ALA A 230 17.94 18.54 28.00
C ALA A 230 18.98 17.69 27.28
N PHE A 231 20.00 18.33 26.69
CA PHE A 231 21.09 17.65 25.98
C PHE A 231 22.12 17.00 26.93
N THR A 232 22.22 17.49 28.16
CA THR A 232 23.14 16.95 29.18
C THR A 232 22.50 15.87 30.07
N ASP A 233 21.16 15.89 30.20
CA ASP A 233 20.40 14.95 31.01
C ASP A 233 20.46 13.53 30.34
N SER A 234 20.90 12.52 31.11
CA SER A 234 21.05 11.14 30.67
C SER A 234 19.77 10.51 30.06
N ARG A 235 18.58 10.99 30.46
CA ARG A 235 17.29 10.49 29.98
C ARG A 235 16.98 10.95 28.55
N THR A 236 17.26 12.22 28.26
CA THR A 236 16.94 12.84 26.96
C THR A 236 18.11 12.86 25.99
N ARG A 237 19.37 12.83 26.52
CA ARG A 237 20.59 12.83 25.68
C ARG A 237 20.59 11.74 24.61
N ASN A 238 20.18 10.53 24.97
CA ASN A 238 20.17 9.38 24.05
C ASN A 238 19.04 9.45 23.01
N LEU A 239 18.10 10.38 23.13
CA LEU A 239 16.98 10.58 22.22
C LEU A 239 17.24 11.75 21.26
N LEU A 240 18.18 12.65 21.62
CA LEU A 240 18.53 13.86 20.88
C LEU A 240 19.74 13.64 19.98
N LEU A 241 19.67 14.10 18.74
CA LEU A 241 20.78 14.13 17.81
C LEU A 241 21.58 15.43 17.91
N ASP A 242 20.91 16.52 18.28
CA ASP A 242 21.52 17.83 18.54
C ASP A 242 20.87 18.51 19.76
N GLU A 243 21.49 19.59 20.18
CA GLU A 243 20.97 20.44 21.27
C GLU A 243 19.72 21.20 20.82
N PRO A 244 18.61 21.19 21.59
CA PRO A 244 17.44 21.99 21.30
C PRO A 244 17.75 23.47 21.20
N THR A 245 17.31 24.12 20.11
CA THR A 245 17.60 25.54 19.84
C THR A 245 16.33 26.32 19.54
N ALA A 246 16.32 27.61 19.89
CA ALA A 246 15.26 28.51 19.48
C ALA A 246 15.38 28.85 17.98
N MET A 247 14.29 28.70 17.22
CA MET A 247 14.17 29.25 15.87
C MET A 247 13.85 30.75 15.86
N GLY A 248 13.40 31.29 16.97
CA GLY A 248 12.91 32.65 17.10
C GLY A 248 11.38 32.73 17.06
N VAL A 249 10.87 33.93 16.81
CA VAL A 249 9.43 34.21 16.71
C VAL A 249 8.95 33.69 15.34
N THR A 250 7.96 32.80 15.35
CA THR A 250 7.39 32.21 14.13
C THR A 250 6.05 32.80 13.74
N ASP A 251 5.34 33.36 14.72
CA ASP A 251 4.04 33.97 14.50
C ASP A 251 3.81 35.12 15.47
N ILE A 252 3.04 36.14 15.06
CA ILE A 252 2.67 37.29 15.88
C ILE A 252 1.17 37.54 15.65
N GLU A 253 0.38 37.37 16.69
CA GLU A 253 -1.04 37.71 16.75
C GLU A 253 -1.26 39.04 17.52
N VAL A 254 -2.52 39.44 17.73
CA VAL A 254 -2.85 40.75 18.32
C VAL A 254 -2.19 40.96 19.69
N ASP A 255 -2.21 39.97 20.58
CA ASP A 255 -1.70 40.05 21.97
C ASP A 255 -0.63 39.01 22.28
N THR A 256 -0.32 38.14 21.34
CA THR A 256 0.59 36.99 21.54
C THR A 256 1.63 36.88 20.42
N MET A 257 2.78 36.36 20.77
CA MET A 257 3.80 35.92 19.81
C MET A 257 4.20 34.47 20.12
N THR A 258 4.45 33.71 19.11
CA THR A 258 4.86 32.31 19.23
C THR A 258 6.35 32.15 18.98
N VAL A 259 7.06 31.63 19.99
CA VAL A 259 8.48 31.31 19.89
C VAL A 259 8.61 29.79 19.70
N ARG A 260 9.32 29.40 18.65
CA ARG A 260 9.51 27.99 18.30
C ARG A 260 10.87 27.46 18.76
N ILE A 261 10.84 26.31 19.44
CA ILE A 261 12.04 25.51 19.76
C ILE A 261 12.03 24.27 18.90
N VAL A 262 13.18 23.91 18.35
CA VAL A 262 13.38 22.72 17.52
C VAL A 262 14.55 21.90 18.02
N ALA A 263 14.44 20.59 17.86
CA ALA A 263 15.52 19.65 18.08
C ALA A 263 15.42 18.47 17.08
N ARG A 264 16.53 17.92 16.65
CA ARG A 264 16.54 16.65 15.93
C ARG A 264 16.62 15.51 16.92
N THR A 265 15.79 14.50 16.68
CA THR A 265 15.66 13.34 17.56
C THR A 265 15.81 12.05 16.78
N LEU A 266 16.03 10.96 17.49
CA LEU A 266 15.90 9.64 16.89
C LEU A 266 14.47 9.42 16.35
N PRO A 267 14.29 8.63 15.27
CA PRO A 267 13.00 8.29 14.72
C PRO A 267 12.02 7.79 15.78
N GLY A 268 10.77 8.29 15.74
CA GLY A 268 9.71 7.93 16.68
C GLY A 268 9.85 8.52 18.11
N LYS A 269 10.92 9.27 18.40
CA LYS A 269 11.17 9.86 19.73
C LYS A 269 10.81 11.35 19.85
N GLN A 270 10.40 11.99 18.77
CA GLN A 270 10.02 13.41 18.73
C GLN A 270 8.93 13.77 19.73
N PHE A 271 7.94 12.91 19.90
CA PHE A 271 6.82 13.18 20.83
C PHE A 271 7.25 13.08 22.30
N GLU A 272 8.13 12.15 22.65
CA GLU A 272 8.69 11.99 23.98
C GLU A 272 9.55 13.21 24.35
N VAL A 273 10.44 13.62 23.44
CA VAL A 273 11.29 14.82 23.60
C VAL A 273 10.45 16.09 23.69
N SER A 274 9.44 16.25 22.82
CA SER A 274 8.55 17.42 22.88
C SER A 274 7.82 17.54 24.21
N ARG A 275 7.34 16.42 24.78
CA ARG A 275 6.71 16.44 26.14
C ARG A 275 7.69 16.81 27.23
N ASP A 276 8.92 16.30 27.21
CA ASP A 276 9.94 16.65 28.19
C ASP A 276 10.34 18.13 28.10
N LEU A 277 10.55 18.63 26.87
CA LEU A 277 10.87 20.04 26.64
C LEU A 277 9.75 20.95 27.14
N ARG A 278 8.47 20.65 26.81
CA ARG A 278 7.33 21.44 27.35
C ARG A 278 7.32 21.46 28.87
N ALA A 279 7.55 20.34 29.53
CA ALA A 279 7.59 20.27 30.99
C ALA A 279 8.75 21.07 31.58
N ARG A 280 9.93 21.13 30.94
CA ARG A 280 11.07 21.95 31.35
C ARG A 280 10.78 23.44 31.17
N ILE A 281 10.18 23.80 30.01
CA ILE A 281 9.81 25.18 29.66
C ILE A 281 8.84 25.74 30.68
N VAL A 282 7.73 25.04 30.95
CA VAL A 282 6.73 25.49 31.94
C VAL A 282 7.36 25.74 33.32
N ARG A 283 8.22 24.83 33.77
CA ARG A 283 8.92 24.97 35.06
C ARG A 283 9.93 26.13 35.09
N ALA A 284 10.68 26.31 33.99
CA ALA A 284 11.70 27.38 33.96
C ALA A 284 11.07 28.77 33.83
N PHE A 285 10.06 28.91 32.97
CA PHE A 285 9.34 30.16 32.78
C PHE A 285 8.55 30.57 34.03
N GLY A 286 7.89 29.60 34.69
CA GLY A 286 7.22 29.87 35.98
C GLY A 286 8.18 30.36 37.04
N ARG A 287 9.40 29.81 37.13
CA ARG A 287 10.44 30.30 38.09
C ARG A 287 10.98 31.69 37.73
N ALA A 288 11.04 31.98 36.42
CA ALA A 288 11.52 33.28 35.94
C ALA A 288 10.43 34.36 35.93
N GLY A 289 9.19 34.05 36.33
CA GLY A 289 8.07 34.99 36.32
C GLY A 289 7.57 35.36 34.92
N ILE A 290 7.94 34.60 33.90
CA ILE A 290 7.47 34.80 32.52
C ILE A 290 6.12 34.11 32.38
N ALA A 291 5.06 34.90 32.16
CA ALA A 291 3.72 34.40 31.94
C ALA A 291 3.63 33.79 30.53
N LEU A 292 3.05 32.60 30.38
CA LEU A 292 2.57 32.09 29.12
C LEU A 292 1.25 32.79 28.81
N ALA A 293 0.95 33.01 27.52
CA ALA A 293 -0.28 33.68 27.12
C ALA A 293 -1.52 32.87 27.57
N PRO A 294 -2.52 33.52 28.23
CA PRO A 294 -3.70 32.81 28.68
C PRO A 294 -4.56 32.37 27.51
N GLY A 295 -4.95 31.09 27.48
CA GLY A 295 -5.97 30.57 26.54
C GLY A 295 -5.49 29.79 25.37
N THR A 296 -4.19 29.69 25.14
CA THR A 296 -3.66 28.77 24.12
C THR A 296 -3.39 27.41 24.75
N ALA A 297 -4.24 26.41 24.47
CA ALA A 297 -3.83 25.01 24.60
C ALA A 297 -2.53 24.87 23.79
N ILE A 298 -1.49 24.31 24.38
CA ILE A 298 -0.26 23.98 23.66
C ILE A 298 -0.69 22.95 22.61
N GLU A 299 -1.00 23.44 21.39
CA GLU A 299 -1.45 22.57 20.30
C GLU A 299 -0.42 21.48 20.11
N THR A 300 -0.87 20.26 20.28
CA THR A 300 -0.22 19.09 19.71
C THR A 300 -0.38 19.25 18.21
N ASP A 301 0.74 19.40 17.51
CA ASP A 301 0.83 19.59 16.05
C ASP A 301 0.04 18.51 15.31
N SER A 302 -1.28 18.72 15.19
CA SER A 302 -2.07 18.17 14.11
C SER A 302 -1.94 19.19 12.98
N VAL A 303 -1.28 18.84 11.90
CA VAL A 303 -1.24 19.64 10.68
C VAL A 303 -2.68 19.92 10.26
N ALA A 304 -3.20 21.08 10.68
CA ALA A 304 -4.51 21.53 10.27
C ALA A 304 -4.49 21.75 8.75
N PRO A 305 -5.45 21.20 7.99
CA PRO A 305 -5.60 21.54 6.59
C PRO A 305 -6.00 23.01 6.49
N ALA A 306 -5.31 23.76 5.62
CA ALA A 306 -5.69 25.11 5.24
C ALA A 306 -7.18 25.14 4.88
N ALA A 307 -7.94 25.94 5.61
CA ALA A 307 -9.35 26.16 5.34
C ALA A 307 -9.52 26.66 3.90
N ALA A 308 -10.23 25.88 3.08
CA ALA A 308 -10.75 26.35 1.81
C ALA A 308 -11.75 27.48 2.09
N GLU A 309 -11.45 28.69 1.66
CA GLU A 309 -12.39 29.78 1.62
C GLU A 309 -13.58 29.36 0.74
N GLU A 310 -14.73 29.15 1.35
CA GLU A 310 -16.02 29.15 0.65
C GLU A 310 -16.29 30.55 0.12
N GLY A 311 -15.98 30.75 -1.14
CA GLY A 311 -16.45 31.89 -1.93
C GLY A 311 -17.94 31.73 -2.20
N SER A 312 -18.75 32.43 -1.42
CA SER A 312 -20.14 32.76 -1.73
C SER A 312 -20.23 33.45 -3.08
N ARG A 313 -20.89 32.86 -4.07
CA ARG A 313 -21.97 33.46 -4.91
C ARG A 313 -22.49 32.45 -5.92
#